data_f14b4b618b5bfac0314f6a0897ec27d3
#
_entry.id   f14b4b618b5bfac0314f6a0897ec27d3
#
_cell.length_a   1.000
_cell.length_b   1.000
_cell.length_c   1.000
_cell.angle_alpha   90.00
_cell.angle_beta   90.00
_cell.angle_gamma   90.00
#
_symmetry.space_group_name_H-M   'P 1'
#
loop_
_entity.id
_entity.type
_entity.pdbx_description
1 polymer ?
#
loop_
_entity_poly.entity_id
_entity_poly.type
_entity_poly.pdbx_seq_one_letter_code
_entity_poly.pdbx_strand_id
1 'polypeptide(L)'
;MNLRLDEDLIKEFEELAENENLDRSSLIKKILIEGLRKERFDFAIKKYVLKEISIEKAAEIAKVSLHEFISKMSQLGIPSNLSLEDFKKII
;
A
#
# COMPACT_ATOMS: atom_id res chain seq x y z
N MET A 1 7.29 17.81 -11.75
CA MET A 1 6.52 16.74 -12.42
C MET A 1 5.15 17.26 -12.80
N ASN A 2 4.82 17.16 -14.06
CA ASN A 2 3.51 17.61 -14.54
C ASN A 2 2.58 16.41 -14.68
N LEU A 3 1.50 16.42 -13.92
CA LEU A 3 0.47 15.40 -14.02
C LEU A 3 -0.61 15.92 -14.96
N ARG A 4 -0.76 15.27 -16.11
CA ARG A 4 -1.83 15.63 -17.05
C ARG A 4 -2.93 14.58 -16.93
N LEU A 5 -4.13 15.06 -16.62
CA LEU A 5 -5.32 14.24 -16.63
C LEU A 5 -6.13 14.57 -17.88
N ASP A 6 -6.54 13.56 -18.63
CA ASP A 6 -7.39 13.80 -19.78
C ASP A 6 -8.82 14.11 -19.33
N GLU A 7 -9.62 14.61 -20.26
CA GLU A 7 -11.00 15.03 -19.96
C GLU A 7 -11.88 13.88 -19.45
N ASP A 8 -11.67 12.68 -19.98
CA ASP A 8 -12.45 11.52 -19.58
C ASP A 8 -12.16 11.13 -18.14
N LEU A 9 -10.89 11.17 -17.76
CA LEU A 9 -10.49 10.88 -16.39
C LEU A 9 -11.04 11.93 -15.42
N ILE A 10 -10.98 13.20 -15.80
CA ILE A 10 -11.53 14.28 -14.98
C ILE A 10 -13.03 14.08 -14.75
N LYS A 11 -13.77 13.69 -15.78
CA LYS A 11 -15.19 13.40 -15.65
C LYS A 11 -15.47 12.25 -14.71
N GLU A 12 -14.65 11.19 -14.77
CA GLU A 12 -14.79 10.06 -13.87
C GLU A 12 -14.58 10.48 -12.42
N PHE A 13 -13.61 11.34 -12.15
CA PHE A 13 -13.39 11.88 -10.81
C PHE A 13 -14.58 12.72 -10.35
N GLU A 14 -15.13 13.56 -11.23
CA GLU A 14 -16.27 14.41 -10.90
C GLU A 14 -17.52 13.59 -10.57
N GLU A 15 -17.80 12.56 -11.36
CA GLU A 15 -18.93 11.66 -11.13
C GLU A 15 -18.81 10.93 -9.80
N LEU A 16 -17.64 10.38 -9.53
CA LEU A 16 -17.42 9.64 -8.30
C LEU A 16 -17.45 10.56 -7.08
N ALA A 17 -16.87 11.77 -7.20
CA ALA A 17 -16.90 12.75 -6.13
C ALA A 17 -18.34 13.11 -5.76
N GLU A 18 -19.18 13.30 -6.76
CA GLU A 18 -20.60 13.59 -6.55
C GLU A 18 -21.29 12.42 -5.83
N ASN A 19 -21.04 11.20 -6.28
CA ASN A 19 -21.62 9.99 -5.68
C ASN A 19 -21.18 9.79 -4.22
N GLU A 20 -19.96 10.18 -3.89
CA GLU A 20 -19.43 10.06 -2.53
C GLU A 20 -19.68 11.31 -1.67
N ASN A 21 -20.34 12.33 -2.21
CA ASN A 21 -20.57 13.61 -1.54
C ASN A 21 -19.26 14.29 -1.10
N LEU A 22 -18.24 14.19 -1.96
CA LEU A 22 -16.96 14.84 -1.76
C LEU A 22 -16.71 15.84 -2.89
N ASP A 23 -15.90 16.86 -2.61
CA ASP A 23 -15.42 17.69 -3.72
C ASP A 23 -14.33 16.93 -4.48
N ARG A 24 -14.02 17.41 -5.69
CA ARG A 24 -13.06 16.75 -6.57
C ARG A 24 -11.67 16.70 -5.94
N SER A 25 -11.23 17.77 -5.30
CA SER A 25 -9.91 17.84 -4.68
C SER A 25 -9.77 16.84 -3.53
N SER A 26 -10.80 16.72 -2.69
CA SER A 26 -10.81 15.76 -1.58
C SER A 26 -10.78 14.33 -2.07
N LEU A 27 -11.52 14.02 -3.13
CA LEU A 27 -11.52 12.69 -3.72
C LEU A 27 -10.14 12.34 -4.30
N ILE A 28 -9.55 13.26 -5.07
CA ILE A 28 -8.22 13.05 -5.64
C ILE A 28 -7.20 12.82 -4.55
N LYS A 29 -7.23 13.62 -3.49
CA LYS A 29 -6.32 13.46 -2.35
C LYS A 29 -6.47 12.10 -1.68
N LYS A 30 -7.71 11.68 -1.45
CA LYS A 30 -8.01 10.37 -0.88
C LYS A 30 -7.42 9.24 -1.72
N ILE A 31 -7.65 9.27 -3.03
CA ILE A 31 -7.16 8.25 -3.95
C ILE A 31 -5.65 8.23 -4.01
N LEU A 32 -5.01 9.41 -4.03
CA LEU A 32 -3.55 9.51 -4.03
C LEU A 32 -2.94 8.90 -2.76
N ILE A 33 -3.54 9.17 -1.61
CA ILE A 33 -3.06 8.63 -0.33
C ILE A 33 -3.21 7.10 -0.31
N GLU A 34 -4.37 6.60 -0.69
CA GLU A 34 -4.63 5.16 -0.74
C GLU A 34 -3.73 4.46 -1.75
N GLY A 35 -3.58 5.05 -2.94
CA GLY A 35 -2.71 4.52 -3.97
C GLY A 35 -1.24 4.50 -3.56
N LEU A 36 -0.79 5.53 -2.87
CA LEU A 36 0.59 5.61 -2.38
C LEU A 36 0.86 4.53 -1.33
N ARG A 37 -0.08 4.30 -0.41
CA ARG A 37 0.04 3.22 0.58
C ARG A 37 0.16 1.87 -0.09
N LYS A 38 -0.69 1.62 -1.07
CA LYS A 38 -0.68 0.36 -1.82
C LYS A 38 0.64 0.17 -2.56
N GLU A 39 1.11 1.19 -3.25
CA GLU A 39 2.37 1.12 -4.00
C GLU A 39 3.56 0.89 -3.08
N ARG A 40 3.62 1.56 -1.94
CA ARG A 40 4.69 1.34 -0.97
C ARG A 40 4.71 -0.10 -0.46
N PHE A 41 3.53 -0.64 -0.17
CA PHE A 41 3.40 -2.00 0.32
C PHE A 41 3.81 -3.02 -0.76
N ASP A 42 3.32 -2.84 -1.98
CA ASP A 42 3.65 -3.71 -3.11
C ASP A 42 5.16 -3.70 -3.39
N PHE A 43 5.78 -2.53 -3.37
CA PHE A 43 7.21 -2.38 -3.56
C PHE A 43 7.99 -3.10 -2.46
N ALA A 44 7.58 -2.91 -1.20
CA ALA A 44 8.24 -3.53 -0.05
C ALA A 44 8.15 -5.06 -0.10
N ILE A 45 6.98 -5.59 -0.45
CA ILE A 45 6.79 -7.04 -0.60
C ILE A 45 7.70 -7.59 -1.70
N LYS A 46 7.72 -6.94 -2.84
CA LYS A 46 8.55 -7.37 -3.98
C LYS A 46 10.02 -7.48 -3.58
N LYS A 47 10.54 -6.44 -2.91
CA LYS A 47 11.93 -6.43 -2.44
C LYS A 47 12.22 -7.50 -1.41
N TYR A 48 11.28 -7.72 -0.49
CA TYR A 48 11.41 -8.76 0.51
C TYR A 48 11.39 -10.17 -0.11
N VAL A 49 10.46 -10.43 -1.01
CA VAL A 49 10.33 -11.73 -1.68
C VAL A 49 11.59 -12.05 -2.49
N LEU A 50 12.18 -11.03 -3.12
CA LEU A 50 13.44 -11.17 -3.85
C LEU A 50 14.67 -11.27 -2.91
N LYS A 51 14.46 -11.22 -1.61
CA LYS A 51 15.52 -11.28 -0.60
C LYS A 51 16.54 -10.14 -0.67
N GLU A 52 16.09 -9.00 -1.19
CA GLU A 52 16.94 -7.81 -1.30
C GLU A 52 16.95 -6.99 -0.02
N ILE A 53 15.92 -7.12 0.81
CA ILE A 53 15.80 -6.41 2.08
C ILE A 53 15.25 -7.36 3.15
N SER A 54 15.47 -6.99 4.42
CA SER A 54 14.88 -7.70 5.54
C SER A 54 13.39 -7.40 5.66
N ILE A 55 12.68 -8.22 6.42
CA ILE A 55 11.26 -7.99 6.66
C ILE A 55 11.03 -6.71 7.47
N GLU A 56 11.95 -6.40 8.39
CA GLU A 56 11.91 -5.17 9.17
C GLU A 56 12.05 -3.94 8.26
N LYS A 57 12.98 -4.02 7.31
CA LYS A 57 13.15 -2.94 6.34
C LYS A 57 11.92 -2.81 5.44
N ALA A 58 11.34 -3.92 5.05
CA ALA A 58 10.12 -3.91 4.23
C ALA A 58 8.97 -3.22 4.96
N ALA A 59 8.76 -3.54 6.24
CA ALA A 59 7.73 -2.89 7.04
C ALA A 59 8.00 -1.38 7.15
N GLU A 60 9.26 -0.98 7.32
CA GLU A 60 9.66 0.42 7.38
C GLU A 60 9.33 1.14 6.06
N ILE A 61 9.65 0.54 4.93
CA ILE A 61 9.33 1.10 3.60
C ILE A 61 7.82 1.24 3.43
N ALA A 62 7.06 0.23 3.85
CA ALA A 62 5.61 0.27 3.77
C ALA A 62 4.97 1.21 4.80
N LYS A 63 5.76 1.70 5.76
CA LYS A 63 5.31 2.59 6.85
C LYS A 63 4.22 1.95 7.71
N VAL A 64 4.41 0.67 8.00
CA VAL A 64 3.52 -0.10 8.89
C VAL A 64 4.38 -0.80 9.93
N SER A 65 3.74 -1.30 10.99
CA SER A 65 4.43 -2.13 11.98
C SER A 65 4.82 -3.47 11.34
N LEU A 66 5.81 -4.12 11.92
CA LEU A 66 6.23 -5.45 11.47
C LEU A 66 5.06 -6.44 11.54
N HIS A 67 4.30 -6.40 12.64
CA HIS A 67 3.13 -7.25 12.82
C HIS A 67 2.10 -7.01 11.71
N GLU A 68 1.80 -5.75 11.41
CA GLU A 68 0.85 -5.40 10.37
C GLU A 68 1.34 -5.85 8.98
N PHE A 69 2.64 -5.69 8.71
CA PHE A 69 3.23 -6.13 7.45
C PHE A 69 3.07 -7.64 7.25
N ILE A 70 3.40 -8.42 8.29
CA ILE A 70 3.27 -9.88 8.26
C ILE A 70 1.81 -10.29 8.07
N SER A 71 0.89 -9.63 8.79
CA SER A 71 -0.53 -9.91 8.69
C SER A 71 -1.05 -9.69 7.27
N LYS A 72 -0.67 -8.58 6.65
CA LYS A 72 -1.08 -8.27 5.26
C LYS A 72 -0.49 -9.25 4.26
N MET A 73 0.77 -9.64 4.43
CA MET A 73 1.38 -10.67 3.58
C MET A 73 0.61 -11.98 3.66
N SER A 74 0.26 -12.38 4.89
CA SER A 74 -0.51 -13.59 5.12
C SER A 74 -1.86 -13.55 4.43
N GLN A 75 -2.56 -12.42 4.49
CA GLN A 75 -3.84 -12.22 3.83
C GLN A 75 -3.73 -12.34 2.31
N LEU A 76 -2.60 -11.96 1.75
CA LEU A 76 -2.33 -12.06 0.32
C LEU A 76 -1.84 -13.45 -0.10
N GLY A 77 -1.69 -14.36 0.86
CA GLY A 77 -1.18 -15.70 0.58
C GLY A 77 0.31 -15.75 0.33
N ILE A 78 1.05 -14.72 0.70
CA ILE A 78 2.50 -14.66 0.53
C ILE A 78 3.14 -15.24 1.78
N PRO A 79 3.94 -16.32 1.66
CA PRO A 79 4.58 -16.91 2.83
C PRO A 79 5.68 -15.98 3.35
N SER A 80 5.74 -15.81 4.67
CA SER A 80 6.88 -15.17 5.29
C SER A 80 7.99 -16.22 5.43
N ASN A 81 9.25 -15.78 5.30
CA ASN A 81 10.38 -16.67 5.50
C ASN A 81 10.76 -16.78 6.99
N LEU A 82 9.84 -16.43 7.86
CA LEU A 82 10.04 -16.50 9.30
C LEU A 82 9.71 -17.90 9.81
N SER A 83 10.59 -18.43 10.68
CA SER A 83 10.31 -19.66 11.38
C SER A 83 9.27 -19.39 12.48
N LEU A 84 8.70 -20.46 13.05
CA LEU A 84 7.76 -20.33 14.15
C LEU A 84 8.41 -19.63 15.36
N GLU A 85 9.69 -19.88 15.60
CA GLU A 85 10.44 -19.24 16.68
C GLU A 85 10.58 -17.74 16.44
N ASP A 86 10.88 -17.35 15.21
CA ASP A 86 10.96 -15.93 14.84
C ASP A 86 9.63 -15.24 15.07
N PHE A 87 8.53 -15.94 14.75
CA PHE A 87 7.19 -15.44 14.95
C PHE A 87 6.89 -15.18 16.43
N LYS A 88 7.34 -16.07 17.30
CA LYS A 88 7.17 -15.93 18.75
C LYS A 88 7.93 -14.73 19.32
N LYS A 89 9.04 -14.36 18.72
CA LYS A 89 9.83 -13.20 19.14
C LYS A 89 9.17 -11.87 18.75
N ILE A 90 8.33 -11.89 17.74
CA ILE A 90 7.63 -10.70 17.24
C ILE A 90 6.36 -10.43 18.05
N ILE A 91 5.74 -11.46 18.55
CA ILE A 91 4.55 -11.36 19.40
C ILE A 91 4.98 -11.05 20.85
#